data_c9507634c995e163ad28d1be8d2402e5
#
_entry.id   c9507634c995e163ad28d1be8d2402e5
#
_cell.length_a   1.000
_cell.length_b   1.000
_cell.length_c   1.000
_cell.angle_alpha   90.00
_cell.angle_beta   90.00
_cell.angle_gamma   90.00
#
_symmetry.space_group_name_H-M   'P 1'
#
loop_
_entity.id
_entity.type
_entity.pdbx_description
1 polymer ?
#
loop_
_entity_poly.entity_id
_entity_poly.type
_entity_poly.pdbx_seq_one_letter_code
_entity_poly.pdbx_strand_id
1 'polypeptide(L)'
;LRPMLAVSQGRLVAMSTPHGTRGWWYEAVKATREGRADWRYTEVPATDCPRISAAFLDEERRTLGDWWFSQEYRCQFKDAQTSAFSRADIDRAFDREVQTWDLLSASA
;
A
#
# COMPACT_ATOMS: atom_id res chain seq x y z
N LEU A 1 -0.60 6.94 18.48
CA LEU A 1 -0.68 5.64 19.18
C LEU A 1 0.62 5.26 19.91
N ARG A 2 1.79 5.49 19.32
CA ARG A 2 3.08 5.15 19.94
C ARG A 2 3.31 5.80 21.32
N PRO A 3 2.94 7.09 21.57
CA PRO A 3 3.10 7.68 22.90
C PRO A 3 2.38 6.93 24.01
N MET A 4 1.28 6.27 23.71
CA MET A 4 0.52 5.46 24.69
C MET A 4 1.30 4.22 25.17
N LEU A 5 2.31 3.79 24.42
CA LEU A 5 3.15 2.63 24.73
C LEU A 5 4.45 3.00 25.46
N ALA A 6 4.72 4.31 25.61
CA ALA A 6 5.99 4.80 26.13
C ALA A 6 6.30 4.32 27.56
N VAL A 7 5.29 4.20 28.41
CA VAL A 7 5.43 3.75 29.80
C VAL A 7 5.36 2.24 29.91
N SER A 8 4.40 1.60 29.21
CA SER A 8 4.16 0.16 29.31
C SER A 8 5.15 -0.69 28.50
N GLN A 9 5.84 -0.09 27.55
CA GLN A 9 6.67 -0.79 26.54
C GLN A 9 5.93 -1.96 25.87
N GLY A 10 4.62 -1.81 25.76
CA GLY A 10 3.73 -2.81 25.20
C GLY A 10 3.95 -3.02 23.72
N ARG A 11 3.34 -4.08 23.18
CA ARG A 11 3.36 -4.37 21.74
C ARG A 11 2.17 -3.70 21.06
N LEU A 12 2.41 -3.13 19.87
CA LEU A 12 1.37 -2.64 18.98
C LEU A 12 1.11 -3.71 17.92
N VAL A 13 -0.14 -4.14 17.82
CA VAL A 13 -0.61 -5.03 16.75
C VAL A 13 -1.62 -4.24 15.94
N ALA A 14 -1.38 -4.15 14.63
CA ALA A 14 -2.30 -3.53 13.69
C ALA A 14 -2.74 -4.56 12.65
N MET A 15 -4.04 -4.61 12.36
CA MET A 15 -4.62 -5.49 11.34
C MET A 15 -5.44 -4.65 10.38
N SER A 16 -5.26 -4.88 9.09
CA SER A 16 -6.04 -4.22 8.06
C SER A 16 -5.96 -5.01 6.75
N THR A 17 -6.95 -4.83 5.88
CA THR A 17 -6.85 -5.19 4.47
C THR A 17 -6.16 -4.06 3.69
N PRO A 18 -5.45 -4.37 2.60
CA PRO A 18 -4.91 -3.36 1.71
C PRO A 18 -6.02 -2.49 1.11
N HIS A 19 -5.80 -1.19 1.04
CA HIS A 19 -6.72 -0.26 0.40
C HIS A 19 -5.97 0.85 -0.33
N GLY A 20 -5.77 0.66 -1.63
CA GLY A 20 -4.99 1.58 -2.46
C GLY A 20 -3.49 1.57 -2.14
N THR A 21 -2.71 2.27 -2.96
CA THR A 21 -1.25 2.40 -2.82
C THR A 21 -0.86 3.68 -2.08
N ARG A 22 -1.60 4.04 -1.06
CA ARG A 22 -1.43 5.26 -0.26
C ARG A 22 -1.89 5.09 1.17
N GLY A 23 -1.50 6.02 2.02
CA GLY A 23 -1.89 6.07 3.43
C GLY A 23 -0.95 5.30 4.34
N TRP A 24 -1.17 5.46 5.64
CA TRP A 24 -0.27 4.95 6.67
C TRP A 24 0.01 3.44 6.55
N TRP A 25 -1.01 2.63 6.27
CA TRP A 25 -0.88 1.18 6.17
C TRP A 25 0.03 0.77 5.02
N TYR A 26 -0.21 1.34 3.85
CA TYR A 26 0.64 1.10 2.68
C TYR A 26 2.09 1.50 2.93
N GLU A 27 2.32 2.70 3.46
CA GLU A 27 3.67 3.20 3.74
C GLU A 27 4.39 2.35 4.80
N ALA A 28 3.68 1.90 5.83
CA ALA A 28 4.24 1.01 6.86
C ALA A 28 4.65 -0.34 6.28
N VAL A 29 3.80 -0.97 5.46
CA VAL A 29 4.11 -2.24 4.80
C VAL A 29 5.26 -2.09 3.82
N LYS A 30 5.25 -1.03 3.01
CA LYS A 30 6.33 -0.72 2.07
C LYS A 30 7.66 -0.54 2.79
N ALA A 31 7.71 0.29 3.82
CA ALA A 31 8.92 0.54 4.60
C ALA A 31 9.45 -0.74 5.26
N THR A 32 8.56 -1.63 5.71
CA THR A 32 8.95 -2.92 6.29
C THR A 32 9.57 -3.84 5.25
N ARG A 33 8.94 -3.96 4.08
CA ARG A 33 9.47 -4.79 2.97
C ARG A 33 10.82 -4.30 2.45
N GLU A 34 11.06 -3.00 2.52
CA GLU A 34 12.34 -2.37 2.15
C GLU A 34 13.38 -2.37 3.29
N GLY A 35 13.08 -2.97 4.44
CA GLY A 35 13.97 -3.01 5.60
C GLY A 35 14.18 -1.65 6.30
N ARG A 36 13.32 -0.65 6.03
CA ARG A 36 13.39 0.69 6.61
C ARG A 36 12.58 0.86 7.89
N ALA A 37 11.76 -0.13 8.25
CA ALA A 37 10.95 -0.11 9.44
C ALA A 37 11.03 -1.45 10.18
N ASP A 38 11.04 -1.38 11.50
CA ASP A 38 11.15 -2.53 12.39
C ASP A 38 9.75 -3.07 12.79
N TRP A 39 8.93 -3.40 11.76
CA TRP A 39 7.66 -4.08 11.96
C TRP A 39 7.78 -5.55 11.59
N ARG A 40 7.17 -6.40 12.39
CA ARG A 40 6.91 -7.77 11.95
C ARG A 40 5.65 -7.78 11.10
N TYR A 41 5.80 -8.03 9.81
CA TYR A 41 4.69 -8.09 8.88
C TYR A 41 4.31 -9.54 8.58
N THR A 42 3.03 -9.83 8.64
CA THR A 42 2.46 -11.11 8.25
C THR A 42 1.30 -10.87 7.30
N GLU A 43 1.29 -11.56 6.18
CA GLU A 43 0.26 -11.51 5.15
C GLU A 43 -0.40 -12.88 5.06
N VAL A 44 -1.72 -12.90 5.10
CA VAL A 44 -2.51 -14.15 5.00
C VAL A 44 -3.60 -13.93 3.96
N PRO A 45 -3.36 -14.28 2.69
CA PRO A 45 -4.40 -14.23 1.68
C PRO A 45 -5.48 -15.28 1.96
N ALA A 46 -6.70 -14.99 1.57
CA ALA A 46 -7.84 -15.89 1.80
C ALA A 46 -7.66 -17.26 1.08
N THR A 47 -6.90 -17.29 0.00
CA THR A 47 -6.53 -18.51 -0.73
C THR A 47 -5.72 -19.49 0.12
N ASP A 48 -5.00 -19.00 1.12
CA ASP A 48 -4.18 -19.82 2.02
C ASP A 48 -4.94 -20.23 3.28
N CYS A 49 -6.19 -19.79 3.40
CA CYS A 49 -7.03 -20.12 4.55
C CYS A 49 -7.86 -21.40 4.29
N PRO A 50 -7.55 -22.53 4.93
CA PRO A 50 -8.23 -23.80 4.65
C PRO A 50 -9.71 -23.80 5.07
N ARG A 51 -10.16 -22.81 5.83
CA ARG A 51 -11.56 -22.66 6.25
C ARG A 51 -12.44 -22.01 5.18
N ILE A 52 -11.82 -21.41 4.16
CA ILE A 52 -12.52 -20.75 3.05
C ILE A 52 -12.48 -21.68 1.85
N SER A 53 -13.66 -22.07 1.34
CA SER A 53 -13.74 -22.97 0.20
C SER A 53 -13.38 -22.29 -1.11
N ALA A 54 -12.78 -23.02 -2.04
CA ALA A 54 -12.46 -22.53 -3.38
C ALA A 54 -13.73 -22.06 -4.12
N ALA A 55 -14.84 -22.79 -3.96
CA ALA A 55 -16.13 -22.42 -4.59
C ALA A 55 -16.63 -21.03 -4.11
N PHE A 56 -16.48 -20.73 -2.82
CA PHE A 56 -16.80 -19.41 -2.27
C PHE A 56 -15.91 -18.34 -2.90
N LEU A 57 -14.61 -18.55 -2.97
CA LEU A 57 -13.68 -17.60 -3.56
C LEU A 57 -13.96 -17.34 -5.05
N ASP A 58 -14.35 -18.36 -5.80
CA ASP A 58 -14.73 -18.22 -7.21
C ASP A 58 -16.03 -17.42 -7.38
N GLU A 59 -16.98 -17.59 -6.48
CA GLU A 59 -18.22 -16.80 -6.47
C GLU A 59 -17.94 -15.32 -6.14
N GLU A 60 -17.16 -15.08 -5.10
CA GLU A 60 -16.75 -13.72 -4.71
C GLU A 60 -15.97 -13.02 -5.83
N ARG A 61 -15.08 -13.73 -6.49
CA ARG A 61 -14.33 -13.18 -7.62
C ARG A 61 -15.25 -12.79 -8.79
N ARG A 62 -16.28 -13.60 -9.08
CA ARG A 62 -17.27 -13.27 -10.12
C ARG A 62 -18.13 -12.08 -9.75
N THR A 63 -18.50 -11.97 -8.48
CA THR A 63 -19.37 -10.91 -7.97
C THR A 63 -18.65 -9.57 -7.84
N LEU A 64 -17.45 -9.56 -7.27
CA LEU A 64 -16.68 -8.36 -6.98
C LEU A 64 -15.81 -7.88 -8.16
N GLY A 65 -15.46 -8.80 -9.05
CA GLY A 65 -14.47 -8.57 -10.10
C GLY A 65 -13.02 -8.72 -9.60
N ASP A 66 -12.11 -8.95 -10.54
CA ASP A 66 -10.70 -9.28 -10.24
C ASP A 66 -9.97 -8.20 -9.46
N TRP A 67 -10.28 -6.94 -9.68
CA TRP A 67 -9.61 -5.82 -9.01
C TRP A 67 -9.90 -5.84 -7.50
N TRP A 68 -11.18 -5.84 -7.12
CA TRP A 68 -11.60 -5.87 -5.72
C TRP A 68 -11.23 -7.18 -5.05
N PHE A 69 -11.38 -8.31 -5.75
CA PHE A 69 -10.99 -9.62 -5.25
C PHE A 69 -9.49 -9.67 -4.92
N SER A 70 -8.65 -9.08 -5.76
CA SER A 70 -7.20 -9.05 -5.50
C SER A 70 -6.86 -8.22 -4.26
N GLN A 71 -7.56 -7.13 -4.01
CA GLN A 71 -7.35 -6.30 -2.84
C GLN A 71 -7.86 -6.97 -1.56
N GLU A 72 -9.11 -7.43 -1.55
CA GLU A 72 -9.77 -7.95 -0.35
C GLU A 72 -9.34 -9.37 0.02
N TYR A 73 -9.15 -10.24 -0.97
CA TYR A 73 -8.90 -11.66 -0.73
C TYR A 73 -7.44 -12.09 -0.96
N ARG A 74 -6.66 -11.34 -1.75
CA ARG A 74 -5.26 -11.65 -2.05
C ARG A 74 -4.27 -10.70 -1.39
N CYS A 75 -4.71 -9.84 -0.51
CA CYS A 75 -3.88 -8.87 0.22
C CYS A 75 -3.01 -7.97 -0.69
N GLN A 76 -3.46 -7.68 -1.91
CA GLN A 76 -2.70 -6.90 -2.87
C GLN A 76 -3.07 -5.41 -2.78
N PHE A 77 -2.07 -4.56 -2.63
CA PHE A 77 -2.27 -3.12 -2.80
C PHE A 77 -2.47 -2.81 -4.29
N LYS A 78 -3.60 -2.21 -4.61
CA LYS A 78 -3.96 -1.80 -5.98
C LYS A 78 -4.15 -0.30 -6.04
N ASP A 79 -3.70 0.33 -7.11
CA ASP A 79 -4.03 1.74 -7.37
C ASP A 79 -5.54 1.91 -7.52
N ALA A 80 -6.07 3.02 -7.02
CA ALA A 80 -7.49 3.30 -7.15
C ALA A 80 -7.88 3.41 -8.63
N GLN A 81 -8.93 2.71 -9.03
CA GLN A 81 -9.45 2.75 -10.41
C GLN A 81 -9.87 4.16 -10.85
N THR A 82 -10.19 5.02 -9.89
CA THR A 82 -10.59 6.42 -10.13
C THR A 82 -9.42 7.39 -10.04
N SER A 83 -8.21 6.92 -9.85
CA SER A 83 -7.04 7.79 -9.79
C SER A 83 -6.67 8.27 -11.19
N ALA A 84 -6.59 9.59 -11.39
CA ALA A 84 -6.18 10.18 -12.67
C ALA A 84 -4.73 9.81 -13.04
N PHE A 85 -3.90 9.53 -12.05
CA PHE A 85 -2.49 9.14 -12.21
C PHE A 85 -2.19 7.92 -11.35
N SER A 86 -1.44 6.96 -11.91
CA SER A 86 -0.91 5.85 -11.13
C SER A 86 0.20 6.32 -10.18
N ARG A 87 0.47 5.57 -9.11
CA ARG A 87 1.60 5.88 -8.23
C ARG A 87 2.93 5.88 -8.99
N ALA A 88 3.10 4.98 -9.94
CA ALA A 88 4.30 4.93 -10.78
C ALA A 88 4.47 6.18 -11.65
N ASP A 89 3.37 6.77 -12.13
CA ASP A 89 3.42 8.02 -12.89
C ASP A 89 3.81 9.20 -12.00
N ILE A 90 3.27 9.24 -10.78
CA ILE A 90 3.63 10.26 -9.79
C ILE A 90 5.12 10.13 -9.43
N ASP A 91 5.59 8.93 -9.10
CA ASP A 91 6.99 8.71 -8.72
C ASP A 91 7.97 9.07 -9.85
N ARG A 92 7.57 8.84 -11.13
CA ARG A 92 8.35 9.26 -12.30
C ARG A 92 8.33 10.77 -12.55
N ALA A 93 7.26 11.45 -12.15
CA ALA A 93 7.14 12.90 -12.32
C ALA A 93 8.04 13.69 -11.34
N PHE A 94 8.49 13.07 -10.25
CA PHE A 94 9.44 13.67 -9.32
C PHE A 94 10.87 13.35 -9.76
N ASP A 95 11.37 14.14 -10.71
CA ASP A 95 12.78 14.12 -11.08
C ASP A 95 13.58 15.00 -10.13
N ARG A 96 14.63 14.43 -9.51
CA ARG A 96 15.55 15.15 -8.62
C ARG A 96 16.60 15.96 -9.39
N GLU A 97 16.70 15.78 -10.70
CA GLU A 97 17.67 16.44 -11.56
C GLU A 97 17.10 17.65 -12.30
N VAL A 98 15.88 18.08 -11.96
CA VAL A 98 15.31 19.29 -12.56
C VAL A 98 16.16 20.49 -12.20
N GLN A 99 16.87 21.02 -13.21
CA GLN A 99 17.56 22.30 -13.11
C GLN A 99 16.55 23.44 -13.13
N THR A 100 16.64 24.32 -12.16
CA THR A 100 15.85 25.55 -12.16
C THR A 100 16.26 26.42 -13.36
N TRP A 101 15.29 26.85 -14.14
CA TRP A 101 15.54 27.84 -15.18
C TRP A 101 15.84 29.18 -14.52
N ASP A 102 17.04 29.67 -14.73
CA ASP A 102 17.38 31.04 -14.37
C ASP A 102 16.96 32.00 -15.48
N LEU A 103 15.69 32.43 -15.39
CA LEU A 103 15.11 33.38 -16.36
C LEU A 103 15.74 34.76 -16.31
N LEU A 104 16.50 35.09 -15.24
CA LEU A 104 17.13 36.39 -15.07
C LEU A 104 18.51 36.45 -15.72
N SER A 105 19.18 35.31 -15.92
CA SER A 105 20.49 35.26 -16.60
C SER A 105 20.36 35.29 -18.14
N ALA A 106 19.16 35.06 -18.70
CA ALA A 106 18.90 35.06 -20.14
C ALA A 106 18.68 36.46 -20.74
N SER A 107 18.63 37.52 -19.93
CA SER A 107 18.36 38.91 -20.37
C SER A 107 19.59 39.82 -20.42
N ALA A 108 20.78 39.24 -20.44
CA ALA A 108 22.03 39.97 -20.63
C ALA A 108 22.47 39.99 -22.11
#